data_9c9b12499850dd72bd192a5f89f1800d
#
_entry.id   9c9b12499850dd72bd192a5f89f1800d
#
_cell.length_a   1.000
_cell.length_b   1.000
_cell.length_c   1.000
_cell.angle_alpha   90.00
_cell.angle_beta   90.00
_cell.angle_gamma   90.00
#
_symmetry.space_group_name_H-M   'P 1'
#
loop_
_entity.id
_entity.type
_entity.pdbx_description
1 polymer ?
#
loop_
_entity_poly.entity_id
_entity_poly.type
_entity_poly.pdbx_seq_one_letter_code
_entity_poly.pdbx_strand_id
1 'polypeptide(L)'
;VNDNAIREIARLAPTLDSSASSHWSGNEAEGREYELAKDPFNFSNALTNTHVIGPVGAVSKKTALPHKIMHWVLQIPFRLMGMKLKGFWIIDKMAKVIAARQGRAYDCDLMRHTLTMTMMNNRLDMERDARLVAVIGDGFANMSSLLLSSIPHTRLILVNLTKTLLLDLVYLRKAFPDENI
;
A
#
# COMPACT_ATOMS: atom_id res chain seq x y z
N VAL A 1 -12.96 -5.97 -3.85
CA VAL A 1 -12.30 -7.17 -3.26
C VAL A 1 -13.15 -7.64 -2.09
N ASN A 2 -13.65 -8.86 -2.12
CA ASN A 2 -14.42 -9.39 -1.01
C ASN A 2 -13.52 -10.24 -0.07
N ASP A 3 -13.94 -10.38 1.18
CA ASP A 3 -13.17 -11.07 2.21
C ASP A 3 -12.97 -12.57 1.89
N ASN A 4 -13.90 -13.20 1.17
CA ASN A 4 -13.78 -14.60 0.78
C ASN A 4 -12.67 -14.80 -0.26
N ALA A 5 -12.54 -13.89 -1.22
CA ALA A 5 -11.44 -13.93 -2.20
C ALA A 5 -10.08 -13.75 -1.50
N ILE A 6 -9.97 -12.85 -0.53
CA ILE A 6 -8.75 -12.65 0.25
C ILE A 6 -8.39 -13.94 1.02
N ARG A 7 -9.35 -14.58 1.68
CA ARG A 7 -9.12 -15.84 2.42
C ARG A 7 -8.72 -16.99 1.50
N GLU A 8 -9.32 -17.08 0.31
CA GLU A 8 -8.98 -18.14 -0.65
C GLU A 8 -7.55 -17.93 -1.20
N ILE A 9 -7.17 -16.71 -1.55
CA ILE A 9 -5.80 -16.40 -1.96
C ILE A 9 -4.81 -16.71 -0.82
N ALA A 10 -5.16 -16.37 0.44
CA ALA A 10 -4.34 -16.66 1.61
C ALA A 10 -4.12 -18.18 1.78
N ARG A 11 -5.14 -18.98 1.55
CA ARG A 11 -5.06 -20.45 1.62
C ARG A 11 -4.13 -21.03 0.54
N LEU A 12 -4.08 -20.42 -0.63
CA LEU A 12 -3.23 -20.86 -1.74
C LEU A 12 -1.81 -20.30 -1.66
N ALA A 13 -1.57 -19.25 -0.88
CA ALA A 13 -0.29 -18.54 -0.81
C ALA A 13 0.93 -19.46 -0.58
N PRO A 14 0.91 -20.46 0.33
CA PRO A 14 2.06 -21.32 0.58
C PRO A 14 2.52 -22.13 -0.63
N THR A 15 1.63 -22.37 -1.60
CA THR A 15 1.93 -23.19 -2.78
C THR A 15 2.36 -22.37 -4.01
N LEU A 16 2.12 -21.06 -4.00
CA LEU A 16 2.30 -20.21 -5.18
C LEU A 16 3.69 -19.57 -5.28
N ASP A 17 4.37 -19.34 -4.15
CA ASP A 17 5.64 -18.64 -4.11
C ASP A 17 6.87 -19.56 -4.04
N SER A 18 6.74 -20.84 -4.40
CA SER A 18 7.81 -21.83 -4.33
C SER A 18 9.04 -21.48 -5.18
N SER A 19 8.90 -20.59 -6.17
CA SER A 19 9.98 -20.11 -7.04
C SER A 19 10.49 -18.72 -6.66
N ALA A 20 10.04 -18.15 -5.55
CA ALA A 20 10.51 -16.84 -5.10
C ALA A 20 12.01 -16.87 -4.76
N SER A 21 12.72 -15.77 -5.02
CA SER A 21 14.15 -15.67 -4.71
C SER A 21 14.40 -15.82 -3.21
N SER A 22 15.61 -16.28 -2.84
CA SER A 22 16.02 -16.48 -1.43
C SER A 22 15.89 -15.23 -0.55
N HIS A 23 15.92 -14.06 -1.14
CA HIS A 23 15.65 -12.79 -0.44
C HIS A 23 14.24 -12.73 0.16
N TRP A 24 13.26 -13.36 -0.50
CA TRP A 24 11.86 -13.37 -0.10
C TRP A 24 11.43 -14.69 0.58
N SER A 25 12.24 -15.74 0.48
CA SER A 25 11.97 -17.08 1.02
C SER A 25 12.76 -17.41 2.32
N GLY A 26 13.34 -16.43 2.99
CA GLY A 26 14.11 -16.65 4.22
C GLY A 26 13.32 -17.35 5.33
N ASN A 27 13.99 -18.12 6.19
CA ASN A 27 13.44 -19.00 7.24
C ASN A 27 12.43 -18.36 8.22
N GLU A 28 12.40 -17.04 8.32
CA GLU A 28 11.34 -16.32 9.06
C GLU A 28 9.99 -16.30 8.32
N ALA A 29 9.97 -16.70 7.06
CA ALA A 29 8.79 -16.65 6.22
C ALA A 29 7.80 -17.78 6.54
N GLU A 30 8.26 -19.00 6.84
CA GLU A 30 7.40 -20.18 6.99
C GLU A 30 6.39 -20.05 8.12
N GLY A 31 6.81 -19.58 9.30
CA GLY A 31 5.89 -19.34 10.42
C GLY A 31 4.89 -18.23 10.15
N ARG A 32 5.31 -17.18 9.44
CA ARG A 32 4.45 -16.06 9.05
C ARG A 32 3.45 -16.40 7.96
N GLU A 33 3.80 -17.34 7.07
CA GLU A 33 2.88 -17.85 6.03
C GLU A 33 1.69 -18.57 6.62
N TYR A 34 1.94 -19.41 7.61
CA TYR A 34 0.86 -20.10 8.31
C TYR A 34 -0.09 -19.12 8.99
N GLU A 35 0.43 -18.13 9.70
CA GLU A 35 -0.39 -17.11 10.35
C GLU A 35 -1.15 -16.24 9.33
N LEU A 36 -0.53 -15.91 8.21
CA LEU A 36 -1.18 -15.18 7.12
C LEU A 36 -2.33 -15.98 6.51
N ALA A 37 -2.12 -17.26 6.24
CA ALA A 37 -3.15 -18.14 5.68
C ALA A 37 -4.32 -18.35 6.65
N LYS A 38 -4.05 -18.36 7.97
CA LYS A 38 -5.04 -18.53 9.01
C LYS A 38 -5.91 -17.29 9.20
N ASP A 39 -5.31 -16.11 9.28
CA ASP A 39 -6.02 -14.84 9.43
C ASP A 39 -5.26 -13.68 8.76
N PRO A 40 -5.51 -13.42 7.46
CA PRO A 40 -4.81 -12.37 6.72
C PRO A 40 -5.09 -10.96 7.28
N PHE A 41 -6.23 -10.74 7.90
CA PHE A 41 -6.58 -9.42 8.46
C PHE A 41 -5.84 -9.13 9.75
N ASN A 42 -5.69 -10.13 10.62
CA ASN A 42 -4.92 -9.99 11.85
C ASN A 42 -3.42 -9.90 11.57
N PHE A 43 -2.92 -10.68 10.63
CA PHE A 43 -1.53 -10.64 10.18
C PHE A 43 -1.13 -9.24 9.67
N SER A 44 -1.99 -8.58 8.89
CA SER A 44 -1.73 -7.21 8.43
C SER A 44 -1.62 -6.21 9.59
N ASN A 45 -2.38 -6.41 10.66
CA ASN A 45 -2.28 -5.60 11.87
C ASN A 45 -0.98 -5.87 12.63
N ALA A 46 -0.53 -7.10 12.69
CA ALA A 46 0.76 -7.47 13.29
C ALA A 46 1.94 -6.86 12.55
N LEU A 47 1.93 -6.90 11.21
CA LEU A 47 2.98 -6.29 10.39
C LEU A 47 3.11 -4.77 10.54
N THR A 48 2.01 -4.07 10.76
CA THR A 48 2.06 -2.62 11.04
C THR A 48 2.58 -2.30 12.44
N ASN A 49 2.62 -3.28 13.33
CA ASN A 49 3.14 -3.15 14.69
C ASN A 49 4.59 -3.63 14.82
N THR A 50 5.07 -4.45 13.89
CA THR A 50 6.45 -4.94 13.88
C THR A 50 7.35 -3.93 13.15
N HIS A 51 8.32 -3.51 13.82
CA HIS A 51 9.50 -2.69 13.53
C HIS A 51 9.98 -2.69 12.09
N VAL A 52 9.34 -1.98 11.20
CA VAL A 52 10.00 -1.56 9.98
C VAL A 52 10.88 -0.36 10.35
N ILE A 53 12.11 -0.66 10.73
CA ILE A 53 13.14 0.34 10.97
C ILE A 53 13.60 0.83 9.60
N GLY A 54 13.22 2.06 9.24
CA GLY A 54 13.69 2.65 7.99
C GLY A 54 12.66 3.57 7.33
N PRO A 55 13.05 4.25 6.24
CA PRO A 55 12.15 5.15 5.52
C PRO A 55 11.11 4.41 4.67
N VAL A 56 11.24 3.09 4.53
CA VAL A 56 10.37 2.24 3.72
C VAL A 56 9.55 1.34 4.63
N GLY A 57 8.27 1.24 4.34
CA GLY A 57 7.33 0.39 5.07
C GLY A 57 6.22 1.13 5.79
N ALA A 58 5.18 0.39 6.17
CA ALA A 58 4.01 0.96 6.81
C ALA A 58 4.28 1.31 8.28
N VAL A 59 4.02 2.55 8.64
CA VAL A 59 4.13 3.02 10.03
C VAL A 59 2.76 2.95 10.70
N SER A 60 2.66 2.21 11.80
CA SER A 60 1.46 2.16 12.62
C SER A 60 1.17 3.50 13.29
N LYS A 61 -0.11 3.82 13.51
CA LYS A 61 -0.51 4.95 14.36
C LYS A 61 0.03 4.85 15.78
N LYS A 62 0.30 3.62 16.27
CA LYS A 62 0.84 3.35 17.60
C LYS A 62 2.37 3.45 17.67
N THR A 63 3.04 3.68 16.55
CA THR A 63 4.50 3.81 16.50
C THR A 63 4.99 4.94 17.40
N ALA A 64 6.15 4.74 18.03
CA ALA A 64 6.76 5.69 18.94
C ALA A 64 7.01 7.07 18.29
N LEU A 65 6.87 8.13 19.07
CA LEU A 65 7.00 9.50 18.60
C LEU A 65 8.29 9.81 17.83
N PRO A 66 9.48 9.32 18.21
CA PRO A 66 10.71 9.55 17.44
C PRO A 66 10.63 9.05 15.99
N HIS A 67 10.03 7.88 15.76
CA HIS A 67 9.83 7.34 14.42
C HIS A 67 8.88 8.19 13.59
N LYS A 68 7.81 8.70 14.20
CA LYS A 68 6.89 9.62 13.52
C LYS A 68 7.57 10.91 13.10
N ILE A 69 8.42 11.46 13.98
CA ILE A 69 9.21 12.67 13.68
C ILE A 69 10.20 12.38 12.54
N MET A 70 10.90 11.25 12.57
CA MET A 70 11.79 10.84 11.49
C MET A 70 11.06 10.78 10.15
N HIS A 71 9.92 10.08 10.09
CA HIS A 71 9.13 10.01 8.86
C HIS A 71 8.62 11.37 8.40
N TRP A 72 8.28 12.27 9.34
CA TRP A 72 7.88 13.64 9.00
C TRP A 72 9.06 14.44 8.39
N VAL A 73 10.25 14.35 8.98
CA VAL A 73 11.46 15.00 8.46
C VAL A 73 11.81 14.49 7.07
N LEU A 74 11.76 13.17 6.87
CA LEU A 74 12.03 12.54 5.57
C LEU A 74 11.01 12.93 4.48
N GLN A 75 9.82 13.37 4.85
CA GLN A 75 8.80 13.88 3.91
C GLN A 75 9.09 15.30 3.42
N ILE A 76 9.92 16.09 4.12
CA ILE A 76 10.14 17.52 3.78
C ILE A 76 10.60 17.71 2.33
N PRO A 77 11.64 17.00 1.83
CA PRO A 77 12.07 17.14 0.43
C PRO A 77 10.96 16.85 -0.58
N PHE A 78 10.20 15.79 -0.34
CA PHE A 78 9.09 15.40 -1.21
C PHE A 78 7.96 16.45 -1.20
N ARG A 79 7.66 17.01 -0.04
CA ARG A 79 6.67 18.11 0.07
C ARG A 79 7.11 19.35 -0.68
N LEU A 80 8.38 19.76 -0.54
CA LEU A 80 8.94 20.90 -1.25
C LEU A 80 8.90 20.70 -2.78
N MET A 81 9.16 19.48 -3.26
CA MET A 81 8.99 19.14 -4.67
C MET A 81 7.53 19.16 -5.09
N GLY A 82 6.65 18.56 -4.29
CA GLY A 82 5.22 18.44 -4.56
C GLY A 82 4.51 19.80 -4.62
N MET A 83 4.89 20.74 -3.76
CA MET A 83 4.30 22.09 -3.74
C MET A 83 4.41 22.83 -5.07
N LYS A 84 5.36 22.46 -5.92
CA LYS A 84 5.55 23.02 -7.27
C LYS A 84 4.66 22.37 -8.33
N LEU A 85 3.97 21.29 -7.99
CA LEU A 85 3.14 20.51 -8.90
C LEU A 85 1.66 20.87 -8.72
N LYS A 86 0.96 21.04 -9.83
CA LYS A 86 -0.49 21.29 -9.81
C LYS A 86 -1.21 20.08 -9.18
N GLY A 87 -2.14 20.34 -8.28
CA GLY A 87 -2.97 19.29 -7.67
C GLY A 87 -2.31 18.51 -6.53
N PHE A 88 -1.04 18.78 -6.16
CA PHE A 88 -0.35 18.06 -5.10
C PHE A 88 -1.15 17.99 -3.79
N TRP A 89 -1.71 19.11 -3.34
CA TRP A 89 -2.45 19.17 -2.07
C TRP A 89 -3.74 18.35 -2.08
N ILE A 90 -4.33 18.15 -3.26
CA ILE A 90 -5.51 17.29 -3.43
C ILE A 90 -5.10 15.83 -3.20
N ILE A 91 -4.05 15.37 -3.88
CA ILE A 91 -3.54 14.00 -3.73
C ILE A 91 -2.99 13.77 -2.32
N ASP A 92 -2.28 14.74 -1.72
CA ASP A 92 -1.79 14.66 -0.34
C ASP A 92 -2.94 14.50 0.68
N LYS A 93 -4.05 15.21 0.47
CA LYS A 93 -5.26 15.04 1.30
C LYS A 93 -5.88 13.67 1.14
N MET A 94 -5.99 13.15 -0.09
CA MET A 94 -6.48 11.80 -0.37
C MET A 94 -5.60 10.75 0.31
N ALA A 95 -4.28 10.87 0.19
CA ALA A 95 -3.33 9.97 0.83
C ALA A 95 -3.47 9.93 2.36
N LYS A 96 -3.71 11.08 3.00
CA LYS A 96 -3.99 11.15 4.45
C LYS A 96 -5.27 10.40 4.83
N VAL A 97 -6.32 10.53 4.02
CA VAL A 97 -7.58 9.78 4.23
C VAL A 97 -7.35 8.28 4.06
N ILE A 98 -6.63 7.87 3.02
CA ILE A 98 -6.27 6.46 2.78
C ILE A 98 -5.50 5.90 3.97
N ALA A 99 -4.43 6.56 4.41
CA ALA A 99 -3.65 6.14 5.59
C ALA A 99 -4.53 5.98 6.83
N ALA A 100 -5.44 6.96 7.06
CA ALA A 100 -6.34 6.92 8.21
C ALA A 100 -7.29 5.72 8.17
N ARG A 101 -7.89 5.41 7.00
CA ARG A 101 -8.77 4.25 6.78
C ARG A 101 -8.01 2.94 6.95
N GLN A 102 -6.78 2.88 6.45
CA GLN A 102 -5.90 1.72 6.60
C GLN A 102 -5.38 1.52 8.04
N GLY A 103 -5.64 2.44 8.96
CA GLY A 103 -5.12 2.37 10.33
C GLY A 103 -3.64 2.70 10.47
N ARG A 104 -3.02 3.29 9.45
CA ARG A 104 -1.60 3.64 9.37
C ARG A 104 -1.34 5.12 9.63
N ALA A 105 -0.08 5.45 9.93
CA ALA A 105 0.39 6.82 9.84
C ALA A 105 0.64 7.19 8.37
N TYR A 106 0.61 8.48 8.07
CA TYR A 106 1.07 9.01 6.79
C TYR A 106 2.60 9.01 6.77
N ASP A 107 3.18 7.95 6.26
CA ASP A 107 4.61 7.69 6.26
C ASP A 107 5.32 8.24 5.01
N CYS A 108 6.65 8.06 4.97
CA CYS A 108 7.47 8.53 3.87
C CYS A 108 7.19 7.78 2.57
N ASP A 109 6.82 6.50 2.66
CA ASP A 109 6.52 5.69 1.48
C ASP A 109 5.25 6.17 0.79
N LEU A 110 4.17 6.38 1.54
CA LEU A 110 2.93 6.95 1.00
C LEU A 110 3.15 8.36 0.45
N MET A 111 4.04 9.17 1.05
CA MET A 111 4.43 10.49 0.51
C MET A 111 5.10 10.35 -0.86
N ARG A 112 6.00 9.38 -1.05
CA ARG A 112 6.63 9.12 -2.35
C ARG A 112 5.59 8.77 -3.42
N HIS A 113 4.64 7.88 -3.09
CA HIS A 113 3.54 7.53 -3.99
C HIS A 113 2.63 8.74 -4.29
N THR A 114 2.36 9.59 -3.28
CA THR A 114 1.64 10.85 -3.46
C THR A 114 2.31 11.76 -4.48
N LEU A 115 3.63 11.93 -4.36
CA LEU A 115 4.41 12.73 -5.30
C LEU A 115 4.39 12.10 -6.71
N THR A 116 4.60 10.80 -6.82
CA THR A 116 4.57 10.06 -8.10
C THR A 116 3.21 10.23 -8.78
N MET A 117 2.11 10.02 -8.05
CA MET A 117 0.75 10.19 -8.59
C MET A 117 0.52 11.63 -9.07
N THR A 118 0.99 12.62 -8.30
CA THR A 118 0.89 14.03 -8.71
C THR A 118 1.68 14.30 -9.98
N MET A 119 2.89 13.76 -10.10
CA MET A 119 3.72 13.90 -11.30
C MET A 119 3.07 13.24 -12.51
N MET A 120 2.47 12.07 -12.35
CA MET A 120 1.73 11.40 -13.42
C MET A 120 0.56 12.25 -13.89
N ASN A 121 -0.26 12.76 -12.97
CA ASN A 121 -1.40 13.63 -13.31
C ASN A 121 -0.99 14.95 -14.00
N ASN A 122 0.24 15.42 -13.78
CA ASN A 122 0.77 16.61 -14.46
C ASN A 122 1.34 16.33 -15.86
N ARG A 123 1.60 15.07 -16.19
CA ARG A 123 2.24 14.65 -17.45
C ARG A 123 1.30 13.91 -18.40
N LEU A 124 0.32 13.23 -17.83
CA LEU A 124 -0.61 12.34 -18.53
C LEU A 124 -2.05 12.80 -18.26
N ASP A 125 -2.91 12.62 -19.22
CA ASP A 125 -4.35 12.74 -19.02
C ASP A 125 -4.88 11.43 -18.41
N MET A 126 -4.62 11.25 -17.11
CA MET A 126 -4.91 10.01 -16.40
C MET A 126 -6.42 9.68 -16.41
N GLU A 127 -7.29 10.68 -16.38
CA GLU A 127 -8.75 10.44 -16.42
C GLU A 127 -9.20 9.84 -17.75
N ARG A 128 -8.58 10.26 -18.84
CA ARG A 128 -8.89 9.76 -20.19
C ARG A 128 -8.17 8.44 -20.47
N ASP A 129 -6.88 8.35 -20.14
CA ASP A 129 -6.00 7.32 -20.66
C ASP A 129 -5.85 6.12 -19.72
N ALA A 130 -6.05 6.30 -18.39
CA ALA A 130 -5.81 5.26 -17.39
C ALA A 130 -7.06 4.44 -17.03
N ARG A 131 -7.73 3.84 -18.02
CA ARG A 131 -8.90 2.98 -17.78
C ARG A 131 -8.54 1.59 -17.23
N LEU A 132 -7.35 1.11 -17.55
CA LEU A 132 -6.79 -0.14 -17.06
C LEU A 132 -5.32 0.10 -16.73
N VAL A 133 -4.96 -0.10 -15.46
CA VAL A 133 -3.61 0.16 -14.95
C VAL A 133 -3.08 -1.10 -14.28
N ALA A 134 -1.88 -1.53 -14.66
CA ALA A 134 -1.15 -2.57 -13.93
C ALA A 134 -0.25 -1.92 -12.88
N VAL A 135 -0.41 -2.34 -11.62
CA VAL A 135 0.45 -1.92 -10.50
C VAL A 135 1.29 -3.11 -10.07
N ILE A 136 2.61 -2.95 -10.16
CA ILE A 136 3.56 -4.01 -9.86
C ILE A 136 4.33 -3.64 -8.59
N GLY A 137 4.26 -4.50 -7.57
CA GLY A 137 5.06 -4.35 -6.35
C GLY A 137 4.62 -3.20 -5.44
N ASP A 138 3.34 -2.95 -5.26
CA ASP A 138 2.81 -1.86 -4.42
C ASP A 138 3.13 -2.05 -2.92
N GLY A 139 2.93 -3.25 -2.40
CA GLY A 139 3.32 -3.68 -1.04
C GLY A 139 2.35 -3.32 0.08
N PHE A 140 1.69 -2.18 0.04
CA PHE A 140 0.69 -1.73 1.02
C PHE A 140 -0.50 -1.03 0.35
N ALA A 141 -0.73 -1.34 -0.91
CA ALA A 141 -1.76 -0.74 -1.74
C ALA A 141 -1.73 0.81 -1.76
N ASN A 142 -0.57 1.40 -1.65
CA ASN A 142 -0.41 2.85 -1.63
C ASN A 142 -0.77 3.48 -2.97
N MET A 143 -0.12 3.03 -4.05
CA MET A 143 -0.37 3.52 -5.40
C MET A 143 -1.75 3.08 -5.87
N SER A 144 -2.14 1.84 -5.62
CA SER A 144 -3.44 1.30 -5.99
C SER A 144 -4.59 2.10 -5.36
N SER A 145 -4.48 2.43 -4.07
CA SER A 145 -5.47 3.24 -3.38
C SER A 145 -5.55 4.67 -3.91
N LEU A 146 -4.41 5.27 -4.25
CA LEU A 146 -4.36 6.61 -4.85
C LEU A 146 -5.01 6.62 -6.25
N LEU A 147 -4.71 5.62 -7.09
CA LEU A 147 -5.31 5.49 -8.42
C LEU A 147 -6.82 5.36 -8.34
N LEU A 148 -7.33 4.44 -7.51
CA LEU A 148 -8.78 4.24 -7.33
C LEU A 148 -9.48 5.49 -6.76
N SER A 149 -8.80 6.25 -5.89
CA SER A 149 -9.36 7.47 -5.32
C SER A 149 -9.34 8.67 -6.29
N SER A 150 -8.41 8.68 -7.24
CA SER A 150 -8.12 9.85 -8.09
C SER A 150 -8.71 9.74 -9.48
N ILE A 151 -8.90 8.51 -9.99
CA ILE A 151 -9.30 8.27 -11.37
C ILE A 151 -10.62 7.47 -11.40
N PRO A 152 -11.75 8.12 -11.70
CA PRO A 152 -13.04 7.44 -11.79
C PRO A 152 -13.02 6.30 -12.83
N HIS A 153 -13.68 5.19 -12.51
CA HIS A 153 -13.85 4.04 -13.40
C HIS A 153 -12.55 3.33 -13.82
N THR A 154 -11.43 3.61 -13.16
CA THR A 154 -10.18 2.87 -13.38
C THR A 154 -10.33 1.43 -12.88
N ARG A 155 -9.78 0.49 -13.65
CA ARG A 155 -9.62 -0.92 -13.26
C ARG A 155 -8.14 -1.18 -13.01
N LEU A 156 -7.83 -1.90 -11.93
CA LEU A 156 -6.46 -2.24 -11.59
C LEU A 156 -6.18 -3.73 -11.80
N ILE A 157 -4.99 -4.03 -12.29
CA ILE A 157 -4.37 -5.36 -12.23
C ILE A 157 -3.23 -5.24 -11.24
N LEU A 158 -3.31 -5.97 -10.12
CA LEU A 158 -2.25 -6.02 -9.13
C LEU A 158 -1.34 -7.20 -9.42
N VAL A 159 -0.05 -6.94 -9.52
CA VAL A 159 0.99 -7.95 -9.74
C VAL A 159 2.00 -7.86 -8.60
N ASN A 160 2.06 -8.90 -7.79
CA ASN A 160 2.98 -8.96 -6.66
C ASN A 160 3.27 -10.42 -6.27
N LEU A 161 4.29 -10.65 -5.42
CA LEU A 161 4.43 -11.91 -4.72
C LEU A 161 3.20 -12.17 -3.86
N THR A 162 2.79 -13.42 -3.74
CA THR A 162 1.48 -13.78 -3.16
C THR A 162 1.28 -13.19 -1.76
N LYS A 163 2.29 -13.22 -0.90
CA LYS A 163 2.23 -12.62 0.45
C LYS A 163 2.02 -11.11 0.40
N THR A 164 2.75 -10.43 -0.45
CA THR A 164 2.65 -8.97 -0.62
C THR A 164 1.35 -8.59 -1.31
N LEU A 165 0.89 -9.40 -2.26
CA LEU A 165 -0.42 -9.24 -2.88
C LEU A 165 -1.56 -9.34 -1.86
N LEU A 166 -1.47 -10.28 -0.92
CA LEU A 166 -2.43 -10.38 0.18
C LEU A 166 -2.45 -9.12 1.05
N LEU A 167 -1.28 -8.55 1.34
CA LEU A 167 -1.21 -7.26 2.04
C LEU A 167 -1.87 -6.15 1.23
N ASP A 168 -1.57 -6.05 -0.06
CA ASP A 168 -2.21 -5.08 -0.95
C ASP A 168 -3.74 -5.21 -0.90
N LEU A 169 -4.28 -6.42 -1.01
CA LEU A 169 -5.71 -6.66 -0.99
C LEU A 169 -6.36 -6.31 0.36
N VAL A 170 -5.70 -6.66 1.48
CA VAL A 170 -6.20 -6.32 2.82
C VAL A 170 -6.20 -4.81 3.05
N TYR A 171 -5.15 -4.11 2.61
CA TYR A 171 -5.07 -2.66 2.74
C TYR A 171 -6.04 -1.93 1.80
N LEU A 172 -6.27 -2.44 0.59
CA LEU A 172 -7.34 -1.95 -0.29
C LEU A 172 -8.70 -2.11 0.37
N ARG A 173 -9.01 -3.28 0.90
CA ARG A 173 -10.26 -3.53 1.62
C ARG A 173 -10.46 -2.58 2.81
N LYS A 174 -9.40 -2.26 3.55
CA LYS A 174 -9.44 -1.26 4.63
C LYS A 174 -9.64 0.16 4.11
N ALA A 175 -9.03 0.51 2.98
CA ALA A 175 -9.17 1.84 2.39
C ALA A 175 -10.59 2.09 1.82
N PHE A 176 -11.24 1.03 1.32
CA PHE A 176 -12.53 1.07 0.63
C PHE A 176 -13.49 0.02 1.20
N PRO A 177 -13.96 0.17 2.45
CA PRO A 177 -14.75 -0.86 3.13
C PRO A 177 -16.14 -1.08 2.51
N ASP A 178 -16.71 -0.05 1.90
CA ASP A 178 -18.10 -0.05 1.37
C ASP A 178 -18.16 -0.29 -0.14
N GLU A 179 -17.00 -0.41 -0.80
CA GLU A 179 -16.92 -0.53 -2.25
C GLU A 179 -16.68 -1.99 -2.67
N ASN A 180 -17.39 -2.45 -3.68
CA ASN A 180 -17.08 -3.67 -4.42
C ASN A 180 -15.93 -3.36 -5.38
N ILE A 181 -14.73 -3.43 -4.85
CA ILE A 181 -13.49 -3.24 -5.62
C ILE A 181 -13.07 -4.56 -6.24
#